data_77862d76284b93cf1489933f8456418d
#
_entry.id   77862d76284b93cf1489933f8456418d
#
_cell.length_a   1.000
_cell.length_b   1.000
_cell.length_c   1.000
_cell.angle_alpha   90.00
_cell.angle_beta   90.00
_cell.angle_gamma   90.00
#
_symmetry.space_group_name_H-M   'P 1'
#
loop_
_entity.id
_entity.type
_entity.pdbx_description
1 polymer ?
#
loop_
_entity_poly.entity_id
_entity_poly.type
_entity_poly.pdbx_seq_one_letter_code
_entity_poly.pdbx_strand_id
1 'polypeptide(L)'
;MSQPFAKYHGLGNDFILLETDASPLPHHLVRALCDRHLGIGADGILLVSPHPEADARMIVHNADGSRPEMCGNGLRCVAFHVAARLHRTPTSVALAIATDAGIKRCLVEIDPPSPEAHVRIDLGPTTPPVTKTIPIPQAALDLLTTSVGNPHAVLFHPPVDLPFHEVAPLLATHPSFPLGTNVSFATPTQDGFAVRVWERGVGPTLACGTAACAVAAAAIHAGHAAFDRPQTLHLPGGPLTVTITSDGNAILEGPARHVFDGTLAAF
;
A
#
# COMPACT_ATOMS: atom_id res chain seq x y z
N MET A 1 9.94 -17.32 -25.84
CA MET A 1 8.47 -17.32 -25.87
C MET A 1 7.99 -15.95 -25.45
N SER A 2 6.91 -15.42 -26.02
CA SER A 2 6.34 -14.15 -25.60
C SER A 2 5.65 -14.30 -24.24
N GLN A 3 5.81 -13.34 -23.34
CA GLN A 3 5.19 -13.33 -21.99
C GLN A 3 4.08 -12.27 -21.96
N PRO A 4 2.81 -12.64 -21.79
CA PRO A 4 1.75 -11.66 -21.57
C PRO A 4 1.89 -10.98 -20.20
N PHE A 5 1.48 -9.70 -20.14
CA PHE A 5 1.41 -8.95 -18.90
C PHE A 5 0.17 -8.06 -18.88
N ALA A 6 -0.24 -7.66 -17.68
CA ALA A 6 -1.28 -6.66 -17.49
C ALA A 6 -0.72 -5.46 -16.70
N LYS A 7 -1.18 -4.25 -17.01
CA LYS A 7 -0.84 -3.03 -16.29
C LYS A 7 -1.98 -2.66 -15.35
N TYR A 8 -1.65 -2.49 -14.08
CA TYR A 8 -2.59 -2.09 -13.03
C TYR A 8 -2.06 -0.91 -12.21
N HIS A 9 -2.95 -0.22 -11.52
CA HIS A 9 -2.56 0.68 -10.44
C HIS A 9 -3.58 0.70 -9.29
N GLY A 10 -3.09 1.02 -8.09
CA GLY A 10 -3.90 1.39 -6.94
C GLY A 10 -3.54 2.82 -6.52
N LEU A 11 -4.39 3.80 -6.85
CA LEU A 11 -4.18 5.22 -6.53
C LEU A 11 -2.86 5.78 -7.08
N GLY A 12 -2.51 5.46 -8.33
CA GLY A 12 -1.31 5.95 -8.98
C GLY A 12 -0.03 5.15 -8.69
N ASN A 13 -0.02 4.28 -7.69
CA ASN A 13 1.05 3.31 -7.52
C ASN A 13 0.84 2.16 -8.51
N ASP A 14 1.68 2.08 -9.54
CA ASP A 14 1.43 1.31 -10.75
C ASP A 14 2.34 0.09 -10.90
N PHE A 15 1.78 -1.00 -11.43
CA PHE A 15 2.43 -2.30 -11.47
C PHE A 15 2.32 -2.97 -12.83
N ILE A 16 3.37 -3.73 -13.18
CA ILE A 16 3.34 -4.77 -14.20
C ILE A 16 2.95 -6.07 -13.52
N LEU A 17 1.83 -6.68 -13.91
CA LEU A 17 1.39 -7.97 -13.39
C LEU A 17 1.75 -9.06 -14.40
N LEU A 18 2.45 -10.09 -13.92
CA LEU A 18 2.87 -11.26 -14.68
C LEU A 18 2.32 -12.53 -14.03
N GLU A 19 1.60 -13.33 -14.81
CA GLU A 19 1.25 -14.68 -14.39
C GLU A 19 2.39 -15.63 -14.73
N THR A 20 3.06 -16.16 -13.71
CA THR A 20 4.22 -17.03 -13.91
C THR A 20 4.53 -17.85 -12.66
N ASP A 21 4.97 -19.09 -12.85
CA ASP A 21 5.52 -19.92 -11.78
C ASP A 21 7.01 -19.62 -11.51
N ALA A 22 7.66 -18.84 -12.38
CA ALA A 22 9.05 -18.44 -12.20
C ALA A 22 9.15 -17.35 -11.13
N SER A 23 9.87 -17.65 -10.05
CA SER A 23 10.07 -16.72 -8.94
C SER A 23 11.33 -17.06 -8.14
N PRO A 24 12.06 -16.05 -7.64
CA PRO A 24 11.93 -14.61 -7.91
C PRO A 24 12.53 -14.19 -9.26
N LEU A 25 12.12 -13.03 -9.78
CA LEU A 25 12.77 -12.45 -10.96
C LEU A 25 14.16 -11.90 -10.60
N PRO A 26 15.12 -11.98 -11.54
CA PRO A 26 16.43 -11.32 -11.37
C PRO A 26 16.27 -9.81 -11.24
N HIS A 27 17.03 -9.18 -10.31
CA HIS A 27 16.93 -7.73 -10.04
C HIS A 27 17.16 -6.86 -11.30
N HIS A 28 18.09 -7.24 -12.17
CA HIS A 28 18.36 -6.48 -13.41
C HIS A 28 17.17 -6.49 -14.36
N LEU A 29 16.43 -7.59 -14.41
CA LEU A 29 15.23 -7.72 -15.24
C LEU A 29 14.09 -6.86 -14.68
N VAL A 30 13.88 -6.89 -13.36
CA VAL A 30 12.89 -6.02 -12.70
C VAL A 30 13.16 -4.56 -13.01
N ARG A 31 14.42 -4.10 -12.86
CA ARG A 31 14.82 -2.72 -13.19
C ARG A 31 14.57 -2.37 -14.65
N ALA A 32 14.94 -3.27 -15.56
CA ALA A 32 14.76 -3.04 -17.00
C ALA A 32 13.27 -2.92 -17.37
N LEU A 33 12.40 -3.75 -16.82
CA LEU A 33 10.95 -3.69 -17.07
C LEU A 33 10.29 -2.47 -16.44
N CYS A 34 10.73 -2.08 -15.24
CA CYS A 34 10.19 -0.94 -14.51
C CYS A 34 10.71 0.42 -15.00
N ASP A 35 11.77 0.46 -15.83
CA ASP A 35 12.27 1.71 -16.40
C ASP A 35 11.19 2.38 -17.25
N ARG A 36 10.87 3.66 -16.94
CA ARG A 36 9.78 4.41 -17.57
C ARG A 36 10.12 4.94 -18.96
N HIS A 37 11.39 4.87 -19.37
CA HIS A 37 11.87 5.36 -20.66
C HIS A 37 12.27 4.22 -21.60
N LEU A 38 12.82 3.13 -21.05
CA LEU A 38 13.39 2.04 -21.84
C LEU A 38 12.62 0.73 -21.68
N GLY A 39 11.77 0.62 -20.67
CA GLY A 39 10.94 -0.55 -20.37
C GLY A 39 9.44 -0.27 -20.52
N ILE A 40 8.63 -1.04 -19.83
CA ILE A 40 7.17 -0.79 -19.70
C ILE A 40 6.92 0.42 -18.80
N GLY A 41 7.74 0.58 -17.77
CA GLY A 41 7.62 1.62 -16.75
C GLY A 41 6.61 1.22 -15.66
N ALA A 42 7.06 1.13 -14.42
CA ALA A 42 6.21 0.86 -13.26
C ALA A 42 6.94 1.16 -11.95
N ASP A 43 6.19 1.27 -10.85
CA ASP A 43 6.74 1.31 -9.49
C ASP A 43 7.14 -0.08 -9.00
N GLY A 44 6.65 -1.14 -9.67
CA GLY A 44 7.00 -2.52 -9.33
C GLY A 44 6.38 -3.57 -10.24
N ILE A 45 6.71 -4.83 -9.95
CA ILE A 45 6.18 -6.01 -10.62
C ILE A 45 5.43 -6.88 -9.60
N LEU A 46 4.27 -7.36 -10.00
CA LEU A 46 3.46 -8.33 -9.27
C LEU A 46 3.51 -9.67 -10.00
N LEU A 47 4.07 -10.69 -9.37
CA LEU A 47 4.02 -12.05 -9.90
C LEU A 47 2.81 -12.75 -9.28
N VAL A 48 2.01 -13.37 -10.13
CA VAL A 48 0.83 -14.14 -9.72
C VAL A 48 1.02 -15.59 -10.15
N SER A 49 0.86 -16.50 -9.22
CA SER A 49 0.96 -17.94 -9.45
C SER A 49 -0.09 -18.73 -8.66
N PRO A 50 -0.37 -20.00 -8.99
CA PRO A 50 -1.21 -20.86 -8.18
C PRO A 50 -0.64 -21.06 -6.76
N HIS A 51 -1.53 -21.32 -5.79
CA HIS A 51 -1.16 -21.65 -4.43
C HIS A 51 -2.06 -22.77 -3.88
N PRO A 52 -1.54 -23.76 -3.12
CA PRO A 52 -2.35 -24.90 -2.66
C PRO A 52 -3.41 -24.54 -1.62
N GLU A 53 -3.23 -23.47 -0.85
CA GLU A 53 -4.11 -23.07 0.27
C GLU A 53 -4.76 -21.69 0.05
N ALA A 54 -4.62 -21.10 -1.14
CA ALA A 54 -5.18 -19.79 -1.47
C ALA A 54 -5.59 -19.74 -2.95
N ASP A 55 -6.41 -18.77 -3.34
CA ASP A 55 -6.87 -18.60 -4.72
C ASP A 55 -5.74 -18.19 -5.65
N ALA A 56 -4.73 -17.51 -5.13
CA ALA A 56 -3.49 -17.19 -5.83
C ALA A 56 -2.37 -16.84 -4.84
N ARG A 57 -1.13 -16.86 -5.33
CA ARG A 57 0.05 -16.28 -4.65
C ARG A 57 0.44 -14.99 -5.34
N MET A 58 0.76 -13.99 -4.54
CA MET A 58 1.38 -12.74 -4.98
C MET A 58 2.82 -12.64 -4.46
N ILE A 59 3.76 -12.33 -5.35
CA ILE A 59 5.10 -11.86 -4.99
C ILE A 59 5.26 -10.47 -5.58
N VAL A 60 5.77 -9.52 -4.79
CA VAL A 60 5.99 -8.15 -5.22
C VAL A 60 7.49 -7.85 -5.31
N HIS A 61 7.87 -7.19 -6.39
CA HIS A 61 9.19 -6.59 -6.56
C HIS A 61 9.02 -5.09 -6.76
N ASN A 62 9.74 -4.28 -5.99
CA ASN A 62 9.86 -2.83 -6.24
C ASN A 62 10.69 -2.58 -7.50
N ALA A 63 10.61 -1.39 -8.08
CA ALA A 63 11.35 -1.02 -9.30
C ALA A 63 12.89 -1.11 -9.14
N ASP A 64 13.43 -1.02 -7.94
CA ASP A 64 14.85 -1.21 -7.64
C ASP A 64 15.29 -2.68 -7.59
N GLY A 65 14.33 -3.62 -7.68
CA GLY A 65 14.51 -5.05 -7.57
C GLY A 65 14.36 -5.60 -6.15
N SER A 66 14.20 -4.78 -5.13
CA SER A 66 13.95 -5.23 -3.76
C SER A 66 12.59 -5.95 -3.66
N ARG A 67 12.47 -6.86 -2.68
CA ARG A 67 11.29 -7.69 -2.49
C ARG A 67 10.70 -7.43 -1.09
N PRO A 68 9.70 -6.57 -0.98
CA PRO A 68 8.96 -6.42 0.27
C PRO A 68 8.04 -7.62 0.51
N GLU A 69 7.74 -7.92 1.77
CA GLU A 69 6.88 -9.04 2.15
C GLU A 69 5.43 -8.87 1.65
N MET A 70 4.96 -7.62 1.51
CA MET A 70 3.61 -7.28 1.06
C MET A 70 3.55 -5.83 0.57
N CYS A 71 2.60 -5.56 -0.34
CA CYS A 71 2.20 -4.23 -0.78
C CYS A 71 0.68 -4.15 -0.86
N GLY A 72 0.06 -3.30 -0.05
CA GLY A 72 -1.41 -3.17 -0.01
C GLY A 72 -2.01 -2.70 -1.34
N ASN A 73 -1.35 -1.80 -2.06
CA ASN A 73 -1.78 -1.34 -3.39
C ASN A 73 -1.69 -2.48 -4.41
N GLY A 74 -0.55 -3.20 -4.43
CA GLY A 74 -0.35 -4.37 -5.29
C GLY A 74 -1.34 -5.49 -4.99
N LEU A 75 -1.66 -5.72 -3.70
CA LEU A 75 -2.61 -6.75 -3.31
C LEU A 75 -4.02 -6.45 -3.83
N ARG A 76 -4.47 -5.17 -3.83
CA ARG A 76 -5.74 -4.81 -4.44
C ARG A 76 -5.74 -5.09 -5.96
N CYS A 77 -4.64 -4.78 -6.65
CA CYS A 77 -4.49 -5.06 -8.08
C CYS A 77 -4.56 -6.56 -8.39
N VAL A 78 -3.85 -7.40 -7.61
CA VAL A 78 -3.88 -8.86 -7.78
C VAL A 78 -5.27 -9.43 -7.47
N ALA A 79 -5.90 -9.00 -6.38
CA ALA A 79 -7.25 -9.46 -6.04
C ALA A 79 -8.26 -9.11 -7.14
N PHE A 80 -8.21 -7.89 -7.69
CA PHE A 80 -9.04 -7.51 -8.84
C PHE A 80 -8.74 -8.38 -10.07
N HIS A 81 -7.47 -8.57 -10.42
CA HIS A 81 -7.07 -9.40 -11.55
C HIS A 81 -7.61 -10.83 -11.46
N VAL A 82 -7.47 -11.47 -10.29
CA VAL A 82 -7.98 -12.84 -10.06
C VAL A 82 -9.51 -12.87 -10.14
N ALA A 83 -10.20 -11.92 -9.49
CA ALA A 83 -11.66 -11.83 -9.53
C ALA A 83 -12.19 -11.64 -10.96
N ALA A 84 -11.61 -10.74 -11.76
CA ALA A 84 -12.02 -10.45 -13.13
C ALA A 84 -11.82 -11.62 -14.09
N ARG A 85 -10.86 -12.52 -13.81
CA ARG A 85 -10.67 -13.76 -14.59
C ARG A 85 -11.72 -14.81 -14.29
N LEU A 86 -12.18 -14.89 -13.05
CA LEU A 86 -13.16 -15.89 -12.62
C LEU A 86 -14.60 -15.49 -12.92
N HIS A 87 -14.88 -14.18 -12.97
CA HIS A 87 -16.24 -13.65 -13.07
C HIS A 87 -16.37 -12.63 -14.22
N ARG A 88 -17.48 -12.70 -14.96
CA ARG A 88 -17.79 -11.85 -16.12
C ARG A 88 -19.04 -10.99 -15.92
N THR A 89 -19.68 -11.08 -14.76
CA THR A 89 -20.88 -10.31 -14.39
C THR A 89 -20.64 -9.57 -13.09
N PRO A 90 -21.37 -8.49 -12.81
CA PRO A 90 -21.29 -7.78 -11.54
C PRO A 90 -21.43 -8.72 -10.36
N THR A 91 -20.49 -8.68 -9.45
CA THR A 91 -20.49 -9.56 -8.26
C THR A 91 -19.52 -9.09 -7.19
N SER A 92 -19.70 -9.63 -5.99
CA SER A 92 -18.75 -9.52 -4.86
C SER A 92 -18.07 -10.87 -4.65
N VAL A 93 -16.74 -10.88 -4.71
CA VAL A 93 -15.90 -12.10 -4.69
C VAL A 93 -15.00 -12.08 -3.47
N ALA A 94 -15.13 -13.08 -2.60
CA ALA A 94 -14.19 -13.30 -1.51
C ALA A 94 -13.00 -14.14 -2.02
N LEU A 95 -11.78 -13.66 -1.80
CA LEU A 95 -10.54 -14.29 -2.21
C LEU A 95 -9.54 -14.36 -1.06
N ALA A 96 -8.73 -15.41 -1.09
CA ALA A 96 -7.55 -15.57 -0.26
C ALA A 96 -6.30 -15.44 -1.14
N ILE A 97 -5.44 -14.47 -0.87
CA ILE A 97 -4.18 -14.27 -1.62
C ILE A 97 -2.99 -14.54 -0.69
N ALA A 98 -2.17 -15.53 -1.03
CA ALA A 98 -0.95 -15.82 -0.31
C ALA A 98 0.11 -14.76 -0.64
N THR A 99 0.77 -14.21 0.38
CA THR A 99 1.87 -13.25 0.29
C THR A 99 3.04 -13.71 1.16
N ASP A 100 4.21 -13.07 1.08
CA ASP A 100 5.31 -13.38 2.00
C ASP A 100 4.99 -12.94 3.45
N ALA A 101 3.99 -12.07 3.66
CA ALA A 101 3.43 -11.71 4.97
C ALA A 101 2.20 -12.56 5.37
N GLY A 102 2.06 -13.78 4.83
CA GLY A 102 0.96 -14.70 5.07
C GLY A 102 -0.23 -14.51 4.12
N ILE A 103 -1.27 -15.31 4.34
CA ILE A 103 -2.50 -15.28 3.53
C ILE A 103 -3.35 -14.07 3.94
N LYS A 104 -3.74 -13.26 2.94
CA LYS A 104 -4.58 -12.08 3.12
C LYS A 104 -5.96 -12.33 2.52
N ARG A 105 -7.01 -11.98 3.28
CA ARG A 105 -8.40 -12.08 2.82
C ARG A 105 -8.80 -10.79 2.13
N CYS A 106 -9.36 -10.93 0.93
CA CYS A 106 -9.84 -9.83 0.11
C CYS A 106 -11.31 -10.03 -0.22
N LEU A 107 -12.07 -8.94 -0.25
CA LEU A 107 -13.40 -8.90 -0.83
C LEU A 107 -13.33 -7.91 -2.00
N VAL A 108 -13.67 -8.38 -3.20
CA VAL A 108 -13.56 -7.61 -4.43
C VAL A 108 -14.94 -7.39 -5.01
N GLU A 109 -15.32 -6.14 -5.16
CA GLU A 109 -16.55 -5.74 -5.86
C GLU A 109 -16.18 -5.36 -7.29
N ILE A 110 -16.66 -6.14 -8.26
CA ILE A 110 -16.44 -5.93 -9.69
C ILE A 110 -17.77 -5.68 -10.41
N ASP A 111 -17.72 -4.79 -11.40
CA ASP A 111 -18.84 -4.48 -12.32
C ASP A 111 -18.32 -4.45 -13.76
N PRO A 112 -18.07 -5.61 -14.39
CA PRO A 112 -17.61 -5.67 -15.78
C PRO A 112 -18.60 -5.01 -16.76
N PRO A 113 -18.12 -4.24 -17.75
CA PRO A 113 -16.74 -4.13 -18.21
C PRO A 113 -15.93 -3.00 -17.54
N SER A 114 -16.29 -2.51 -16.35
CA SER A 114 -15.52 -1.47 -15.67
C SER A 114 -14.04 -1.88 -15.55
N PRO A 115 -13.11 -0.98 -15.89
CA PRO A 115 -11.69 -1.21 -15.68
C PRO A 115 -11.28 -1.04 -14.21
N GLU A 116 -12.22 -0.81 -13.29
CA GLU A 116 -11.99 -0.54 -11.89
C GLU A 116 -12.81 -1.45 -10.98
N ALA A 117 -12.24 -1.84 -9.86
CA ALA A 117 -12.89 -2.58 -8.81
C ALA A 117 -12.67 -1.89 -7.46
N HIS A 118 -13.60 -2.07 -6.53
CA HIS A 118 -13.42 -1.73 -5.12
C HIS A 118 -12.94 -2.97 -4.37
N VAL A 119 -11.85 -2.83 -3.61
CA VAL A 119 -11.22 -3.96 -2.93
C VAL A 119 -11.05 -3.67 -1.45
N ARG A 120 -11.60 -4.55 -0.63
CA ARG A 120 -11.42 -4.57 0.83
C ARG A 120 -10.41 -5.64 1.19
N ILE A 121 -9.44 -5.31 2.06
CA ILE A 121 -8.36 -6.20 2.51
C ILE A 121 -8.30 -6.21 4.02
N ASP A 122 -8.21 -7.39 4.62
CA ASP A 122 -7.77 -7.55 6.00
C ASP A 122 -6.24 -7.61 6.04
N LEU A 123 -5.62 -6.53 6.52
CA LEU A 123 -4.16 -6.43 6.66
C LEU A 123 -3.64 -7.10 7.94
N GLY A 124 -4.53 -7.40 8.88
CA GLY A 124 -4.18 -7.97 10.18
C GLY A 124 -3.93 -6.91 11.26
N PRO A 125 -3.32 -7.30 12.39
CA PRO A 125 -3.23 -6.46 13.57
C PRO A 125 -2.30 -5.26 13.41
N THR A 126 -2.69 -4.14 14.04
CA THR A 126 -1.83 -2.98 14.27
C THR A 126 -1.26 -3.05 15.70
N THR A 127 -0.04 -2.56 15.89
CA THR A 127 0.44 -2.38 17.27
C THR A 127 -0.23 -1.15 17.89
N PRO A 128 -0.56 -1.18 19.20
CA PRO A 128 -1.07 0.02 19.88
C PRO A 128 -0.14 1.21 19.68
N PRO A 129 -0.65 2.38 19.25
CA PRO A 129 0.19 3.56 19.08
C PRO A 129 0.80 4.04 20.40
N VAL A 130 2.04 4.54 20.33
CA VAL A 130 2.77 5.09 21.46
C VAL A 130 3.28 6.48 21.09
N THR A 131 3.08 7.45 21.99
CA THR A 131 3.65 8.80 21.82
C THR A 131 5.16 8.77 22.01
N LYS A 132 5.88 9.42 21.09
CA LYS A 132 7.32 9.59 21.14
C LYS A 132 7.70 11.00 20.75
N THR A 133 8.39 11.71 21.64
CA THR A 133 8.94 13.05 21.35
C THR A 133 10.27 12.90 20.62
N ILE A 134 10.35 13.45 19.42
CA ILE A 134 11.54 13.39 18.58
C ILE A 134 12.12 14.79 18.41
N PRO A 135 13.36 15.04 18.87
CA PRO A 135 14.04 16.31 18.63
C PRO A 135 14.53 16.39 17.19
N ILE A 136 14.21 17.49 16.51
CA ILE A 136 14.78 17.87 15.21
C ILE A 136 15.44 19.25 15.38
N PRO A 137 16.28 19.71 14.43
CA PRO A 137 16.97 21.00 14.59
C PRO A 137 16.05 22.20 14.85
N GLN A 138 14.82 22.15 14.31
CA GLN A 138 13.88 23.27 14.41
C GLN A 138 12.95 23.18 15.63
N ALA A 139 12.67 21.98 16.15
CA ALA A 139 11.68 21.76 17.21
C ALA A 139 11.79 20.36 17.83
N ALA A 140 11.07 20.12 18.93
CA ALA A 140 10.76 18.78 19.40
C ALA A 140 9.32 18.44 18.96
N LEU A 141 9.13 17.30 18.29
CA LEU A 141 7.86 16.89 17.72
C LEU A 141 7.32 15.66 18.44
N ASP A 142 6.07 15.71 18.87
CA ASP A 142 5.35 14.56 19.41
C ASP A 142 4.72 13.76 18.27
N LEU A 143 5.18 12.54 18.08
CA LEU A 143 4.74 11.61 17.07
C LEU A 143 4.03 10.42 17.71
N LEU A 144 2.99 9.91 17.06
CA LEU A 144 2.42 8.62 17.39
C LEU A 144 3.10 7.54 16.53
N THR A 145 3.75 6.59 17.19
CA THR A 145 4.47 5.49 16.53
C THR A 145 3.69 4.20 16.66
N THR A 146 3.53 3.48 15.55
CA THR A 146 2.82 2.19 15.47
C THR A 146 3.42 1.31 14.38
N SER A 147 2.97 0.07 14.28
CA SER A 147 3.34 -0.85 13.21
C SER A 147 2.10 -1.51 12.60
N VAL A 148 2.13 -1.66 11.28
CA VAL A 148 1.18 -2.43 10.47
C VAL A 148 2.00 -3.44 9.64
N GLY A 149 2.84 -4.23 10.35
CA GLY A 149 3.88 -5.05 9.73
C GLY A 149 5.19 -4.31 9.43
N ASN A 150 5.15 -2.99 9.31
CA ASN A 150 6.29 -2.10 9.14
C ASN A 150 6.14 -0.84 10.02
N PRO A 151 7.25 -0.16 10.40
CA PRO A 151 7.19 0.97 11.34
C PRO A 151 6.63 2.23 10.69
N HIS A 152 5.78 2.94 11.45
CA HIS A 152 5.17 4.21 11.09
C HIS A 152 5.27 5.23 12.22
N ALA A 153 5.52 6.48 11.87
CA ALA A 153 5.46 7.65 12.73
C ALA A 153 4.44 8.65 12.15
N VAL A 154 3.45 9.00 12.94
CA VAL A 154 2.33 9.87 12.52
C VAL A 154 2.41 11.19 13.28
N LEU A 155 2.43 12.30 12.56
CA LEU A 155 2.35 13.66 13.08
C LEU A 155 0.99 14.25 12.73
N PHE A 156 0.16 14.50 13.75
CA PHE A 156 -1.08 15.27 13.60
C PHE A 156 -0.79 16.77 13.72
N HIS A 157 -1.54 17.59 12.97
CA HIS A 157 -1.43 19.05 12.98
C HIS A 157 0.01 19.54 12.79
N PRO A 158 0.71 19.13 11.69
CA PRO A 158 2.08 19.55 11.48
C PRO A 158 2.14 21.11 11.48
N PRO A 159 3.12 21.70 12.18
CA PRO A 159 3.30 23.15 12.16
C PRO A 159 3.49 23.67 10.74
N VAL A 160 2.87 24.83 10.42
CA VAL A 160 2.86 25.41 9.06
C VAL A 160 4.27 25.79 8.60
N ASP A 161 5.12 26.16 9.51
CA ASP A 161 6.53 26.55 9.31
C ASP A 161 7.49 25.36 9.21
N LEU A 162 7.00 24.13 9.33
CA LEU A 162 7.78 22.90 9.17
C LEU A 162 7.41 22.18 7.86
N PRO A 163 8.08 22.47 6.73
CA PRO A 163 7.75 21.87 5.45
C PRO A 163 7.94 20.35 5.44
N PHE A 164 6.95 19.63 4.92
CA PHE A 164 6.95 18.18 4.84
C PHE A 164 8.24 17.60 4.21
N HIS A 165 8.70 18.18 3.09
CA HIS A 165 9.86 17.68 2.35
C HIS A 165 11.20 17.92 3.09
N GLU A 166 11.22 18.78 4.09
CA GLU A 166 12.40 19.04 4.93
C GLU A 166 12.39 18.17 6.19
N VAL A 167 11.20 18.06 6.81
CA VAL A 167 11.04 17.39 8.12
C VAL A 167 10.88 15.88 7.98
N ALA A 168 10.10 15.41 7.02
CA ALA A 168 9.82 13.97 6.90
C ALA A 168 11.09 13.12 6.67
N PRO A 169 12.07 13.49 5.82
CA PRO A 169 13.31 12.72 5.68
C PRO A 169 14.16 12.70 6.95
N LEU A 170 14.19 13.80 7.75
CA LEU A 170 14.89 13.84 9.03
C LEU A 170 14.28 12.84 10.02
N LEU A 171 12.95 12.78 10.08
CA LEU A 171 12.24 11.83 10.92
C LEU A 171 12.39 10.39 10.44
N ALA A 172 12.31 10.15 9.12
CA ALA A 172 12.39 8.82 8.54
C ALA A 172 13.72 8.09 8.84
N THR A 173 14.81 8.86 8.99
CA THR A 173 16.16 8.36 9.26
C THR A 173 16.68 8.72 10.66
N HIS A 174 15.81 9.23 11.54
CA HIS A 174 16.21 9.66 12.87
C HIS A 174 16.78 8.51 13.72
N PRO A 175 17.84 8.70 14.51
CA PRO A 175 18.46 7.65 15.35
C PRO A 175 17.48 6.94 16.29
N SER A 176 16.39 7.58 16.67
CA SER A 176 15.30 6.96 17.44
C SER A 176 14.55 5.85 16.67
N PHE A 177 14.77 5.71 15.37
CA PHE A 177 14.25 4.67 14.50
C PHE A 177 15.41 3.94 13.81
N PRO A 178 16.09 3.00 14.49
CA PRO A 178 17.32 2.37 13.99
C PRO A 178 17.17 1.68 12.64
N LEU A 179 15.96 1.20 12.32
CA LEU A 179 15.62 0.57 11.03
C LEU A 179 14.94 1.54 10.06
N GLY A 180 14.90 2.84 10.40
CA GLY A 180 14.10 3.84 9.72
C GLY A 180 12.60 3.66 9.97
N THR A 181 11.82 4.64 9.53
CA THR A 181 10.35 4.62 9.67
C THR A 181 9.67 5.30 8.48
N ASN A 182 8.43 4.89 8.18
CA ASN A 182 7.56 5.68 7.31
C ASN A 182 7.01 6.85 8.13
N VAL A 183 6.92 8.03 7.53
CA VAL A 183 6.44 9.25 8.20
C VAL A 183 5.18 9.75 7.52
N SER A 184 4.12 9.94 8.31
CA SER A 184 2.86 10.48 7.83
C SER A 184 2.58 11.82 8.50
N PHE A 185 2.30 12.86 7.70
CA PHE A 185 1.70 14.10 8.17
C PHE A 185 0.20 14.00 7.92
N ALA A 186 -0.60 14.12 8.99
CA ALA A 186 -2.05 13.97 8.94
C ALA A 186 -2.74 15.23 9.45
N THR A 187 -3.63 15.80 8.65
CA THR A 187 -4.42 16.97 9.02
C THR A 187 -5.90 16.59 8.97
N PRO A 188 -6.69 16.82 10.03
CA PRO A 188 -8.12 16.55 10.02
C PRO A 188 -8.84 17.30 8.90
N THR A 189 -9.83 16.63 8.30
CA THR A 189 -10.77 17.17 7.33
C THR A 189 -12.20 16.99 7.84
N GLN A 190 -13.19 17.41 7.06
CA GLN A 190 -14.60 17.25 7.45
C GLN A 190 -15.01 15.76 7.57
N ASP A 191 -14.42 14.87 6.78
CA ASP A 191 -14.81 13.46 6.63
C ASP A 191 -13.67 12.47 6.96
N GLY A 192 -12.54 12.97 7.48
CA GLY A 192 -11.39 12.13 7.81
C GLY A 192 -10.08 12.90 7.95
N PHE A 193 -9.04 12.49 7.20
CA PHE A 193 -7.70 13.10 7.29
C PHE A 193 -7.08 13.28 5.91
N ALA A 194 -6.51 14.46 5.65
CA ALA A 194 -5.57 14.67 4.56
C ALA A 194 -4.20 14.15 4.99
N VAL A 195 -3.60 13.25 4.19
CA VAL A 195 -2.39 12.52 4.56
C VAL A 195 -1.32 12.69 3.50
N ARG A 196 -0.10 13.05 3.92
CA ARG A 196 1.11 13.02 3.09
C ARG A 196 2.06 12.00 3.69
N VAL A 197 2.62 11.14 2.85
CA VAL A 197 3.48 10.03 3.29
C VAL A 197 4.87 10.16 2.71
N TRP A 198 5.87 9.98 3.57
CA TRP A 198 7.26 9.73 3.21
C TRP A 198 7.57 8.28 3.53
N GLU A 199 7.71 7.45 2.51
CA GLU A 199 8.02 6.05 2.71
C GLU A 199 9.52 5.82 2.93
N ARG A 200 9.83 4.95 3.87
CA ARG A 200 11.18 4.54 4.22
C ARG A 200 11.93 3.97 3.01
N GLY A 201 13.06 4.59 2.65
CA GLY A 201 13.90 4.17 1.53
C GLY A 201 13.39 4.57 0.14
N VAL A 202 12.19 5.19 0.05
CA VAL A 202 11.56 5.58 -1.22
C VAL A 202 11.42 7.10 -1.33
N GLY A 203 10.91 7.75 -0.28
CA GLY A 203 10.58 9.17 -0.30
C GLY A 203 9.08 9.44 -0.34
N PRO A 204 8.64 10.61 -0.86
CA PRO A 204 7.22 10.94 -0.94
C PRO A 204 6.53 10.07 -1.99
N THR A 205 5.38 9.48 -1.62
CA THR A 205 4.58 8.63 -2.49
C THR A 205 3.14 9.12 -2.59
N LEU A 206 2.44 8.71 -3.67
CA LEU A 206 1.06 9.11 -3.91
C LEU A 206 0.08 8.36 -3.03
N ALA A 207 0.39 7.11 -2.64
CA ALA A 207 -0.49 6.29 -1.82
C ALA A 207 0.30 5.17 -1.11
N CYS A 208 0.05 5.03 0.19
CA CYS A 208 0.61 3.95 1.01
C CYS A 208 -0.49 3.38 1.92
N GLY A 209 -0.87 2.13 1.68
CA GLY A 209 -1.96 1.48 2.42
C GLY A 209 -1.65 1.28 3.91
N THR A 210 -0.42 0.86 4.26
CA THR A 210 -0.01 0.68 5.66
C THR A 210 0.10 2.02 6.40
N ALA A 211 0.50 3.09 5.69
CA ALA A 211 0.51 4.44 6.27
C ALA A 211 -0.91 4.94 6.56
N ALA A 212 -1.87 4.69 5.67
CA ALA A 212 -3.28 4.99 5.92
C ALA A 212 -3.79 4.27 7.18
N CYS A 213 -3.49 2.97 7.32
CA CYS A 213 -3.85 2.20 8.52
C CYS A 213 -3.16 2.72 9.79
N ALA A 214 -1.89 3.11 9.71
CA ALA A 214 -1.16 3.70 10.83
C ALA A 214 -1.78 5.03 11.28
N VAL A 215 -2.18 5.90 10.32
CA VAL A 215 -2.87 7.17 10.63
C VAL A 215 -4.22 6.89 11.29
N ALA A 216 -5.01 5.93 10.78
CA ALA A 216 -6.30 5.57 11.36
C ALA A 216 -6.16 5.04 12.81
N ALA A 217 -5.19 4.15 13.06
CA ALA A 217 -4.91 3.67 14.41
C ALA A 217 -4.45 4.79 15.35
N ALA A 218 -3.55 5.66 14.87
CA ALA A 218 -3.09 6.82 15.61
C ALA A 218 -4.23 7.81 15.93
N ALA A 219 -5.16 8.02 14.99
CA ALA A 219 -6.32 8.89 15.18
C ALA A 219 -7.25 8.37 16.29
N ILE A 220 -7.46 7.07 16.39
CA ILE A 220 -8.22 6.48 17.50
C ILE A 220 -7.51 6.71 18.83
N HIS A 221 -6.19 6.46 18.88
CA HIS A 221 -5.41 6.68 20.09
C HIS A 221 -5.43 8.15 20.55
N ALA A 222 -5.41 9.09 19.61
CA ALA A 222 -5.49 10.53 19.88
C ALA A 222 -6.93 11.04 20.19
N GLY A 223 -7.94 10.16 20.13
CA GLY A 223 -9.34 10.53 20.39
C GLY A 223 -10.02 11.27 19.23
N HIS A 224 -9.42 11.23 18.03
CA HIS A 224 -9.98 11.85 16.82
C HIS A 224 -10.94 10.92 16.05
N ALA A 225 -10.91 9.62 16.33
CA ALA A 225 -11.72 8.59 15.68
C ALA A 225 -12.11 7.49 16.69
N ALA A 226 -12.94 6.53 16.27
CA ALA A 226 -13.38 5.41 17.09
C ALA A 226 -13.14 4.06 16.38
N PHE A 227 -12.98 3.00 17.17
CA PHE A 227 -12.95 1.63 16.65
C PHE A 227 -14.25 1.28 15.92
N ASP A 228 -14.17 0.34 14.99
CA ASP A 228 -15.29 -0.18 14.18
C ASP A 228 -16.01 0.91 13.37
N ARG A 229 -15.37 2.06 13.15
CA ARG A 229 -15.86 3.14 12.32
C ARG A 229 -14.91 3.40 11.15
N PRO A 230 -15.43 3.41 9.91
CA PRO A 230 -14.62 3.73 8.75
C PRO A 230 -14.11 5.18 8.82
N GLN A 231 -12.86 5.39 8.43
CA GLN A 231 -12.20 6.68 8.35
C GLN A 231 -11.71 6.88 6.91
N THR A 232 -11.96 8.05 6.34
CA THR A 232 -11.45 8.40 5.01
C THR A 232 -10.07 9.04 5.13
N LEU A 233 -9.09 8.47 4.46
CA LEU A 233 -7.72 8.97 4.38
C LEU A 233 -7.49 9.52 2.96
N HIS A 234 -7.39 10.84 2.83
CA HIS A 234 -7.17 11.53 1.56
C HIS A 234 -5.66 11.62 1.29
N LEU A 235 -5.15 10.71 0.47
CA LEU A 235 -3.76 10.73 -0.01
C LEU A 235 -3.68 11.47 -1.36
N PRO A 236 -2.47 11.91 -1.80
CA PRO A 236 -2.31 12.58 -3.08
C PRO A 236 -2.83 11.79 -4.29
N GLY A 237 -2.75 10.46 -4.25
CA GLY A 237 -3.25 9.57 -5.30
C GLY A 237 -4.76 9.32 -5.24
N GLY A 238 -5.44 9.69 -4.15
CA GLY A 238 -6.88 9.50 -3.93
C GLY A 238 -7.22 8.97 -2.54
N PRO A 239 -8.52 8.81 -2.24
CA PRO A 239 -8.97 8.37 -0.94
C PRO A 239 -8.80 6.85 -0.73
N LEU A 240 -8.50 6.49 0.52
CA LEU A 240 -8.63 5.14 1.07
C LEU A 240 -9.58 5.17 2.25
N THR A 241 -10.34 4.12 2.45
CA THR A 241 -11.11 3.93 3.68
C THR A 241 -10.42 2.92 4.56
N VAL A 242 -10.27 3.25 5.84
CA VAL A 242 -9.68 2.35 6.84
C VAL A 242 -10.60 2.22 8.03
N THR A 243 -10.82 0.98 8.44
CA THR A 243 -11.49 0.64 9.70
C THR A 243 -10.50 -0.10 10.59
N ILE A 244 -10.23 0.41 11.78
CA ILE A 244 -9.54 -0.34 12.82
C ILE A 244 -10.62 -0.98 13.68
N THR A 245 -10.61 -2.31 13.73
CA THR A 245 -11.60 -3.07 14.49
C THR A 245 -11.28 -3.04 15.98
N SER A 246 -12.27 -3.33 16.82
CA SER A 246 -12.11 -3.33 18.29
C SER A 246 -11.08 -4.34 18.81
N ASP A 247 -10.76 -5.38 18.03
CA ASP A 247 -9.67 -6.34 18.27
C ASP A 247 -8.32 -5.90 17.66
N GLY A 248 -8.24 -4.69 17.09
CA GLY A 248 -7.01 -4.05 16.61
C GLY A 248 -6.59 -4.40 15.19
N ASN A 249 -7.42 -5.11 14.40
CA ASN A 249 -7.11 -5.40 13.00
C ASN A 249 -7.40 -4.18 12.10
N ALA A 250 -6.57 -4.00 11.07
CA ALA A 250 -6.75 -2.97 10.07
C ALA A 250 -7.43 -3.53 8.82
N ILE A 251 -8.61 -3.02 8.52
CA ILE A 251 -9.33 -3.27 7.28
C ILE A 251 -9.11 -2.07 6.36
N LEU A 252 -8.50 -2.32 5.22
CA LEU A 252 -8.19 -1.31 4.19
C LEU A 252 -9.11 -1.50 2.99
N GLU A 253 -9.73 -0.42 2.54
CA GLU A 253 -10.61 -0.41 1.36
C GLU A 253 -10.18 0.68 0.38
N GLY A 254 -10.24 0.36 -0.92
CA GLY A 254 -9.92 1.33 -1.96
C GLY A 254 -9.92 0.74 -3.36
N PRO A 255 -9.75 1.58 -4.38
CA PRO A 255 -9.82 1.15 -5.76
C PRO A 255 -8.57 0.38 -6.21
N ALA A 256 -8.78 -0.46 -7.20
CA ALA A 256 -7.75 -1.00 -8.09
C ALA A 256 -8.21 -0.83 -9.53
N ARG A 257 -7.31 -0.46 -10.44
CA ARG A 257 -7.65 -0.20 -11.83
C ARG A 257 -6.75 -0.98 -12.78
N HIS A 258 -7.37 -1.67 -13.73
CA HIS A 258 -6.72 -2.22 -14.92
C HIS A 258 -6.51 -1.10 -15.95
N VAL A 259 -5.32 -1.02 -16.54
CA VAL A 259 -4.97 0.05 -17.49
C VAL A 259 -4.92 -0.50 -18.92
N PHE A 260 -4.10 -1.54 -19.14
CA PHE A 260 -3.97 -2.22 -20.43
C PHE A 260 -3.30 -3.58 -20.28
N ASP A 261 -3.44 -4.41 -21.31
CA ASP A 261 -2.70 -5.66 -21.48
C ASP A 261 -1.63 -5.50 -22.54
N GLY A 262 -0.55 -6.26 -22.44
CA GLY A 262 0.55 -6.26 -23.38
C GLY A 262 1.25 -7.60 -23.45
N THR A 263 2.26 -7.65 -24.31
CA THR A 263 3.09 -8.86 -24.49
C THR A 263 4.55 -8.44 -24.54
N LEU A 264 5.36 -9.04 -23.68
CA LEU A 264 6.81 -8.88 -23.72
C LEU A 264 7.37 -9.76 -24.85
N ALA A 265 8.25 -9.20 -25.66
CA ALA A 265 9.14 -10.01 -26.49
C ALA A 265 9.98 -10.92 -25.57
N ALA A 266 10.49 -12.02 -26.11
CA ALA A 266 11.26 -12.99 -25.28
C ALA A 266 12.34 -12.28 -24.46
N PHE A 267 12.43 -12.64 -23.18
CA PHE A 267 13.48 -12.21 -22.25
C PHE A 267 14.81 -12.89 -22.57
#